data_e7d3f9c7cd4466360303d148a4456366
#
_entry.id   e7d3f9c7cd4466360303d148a4456366
#
_cell.length_a   1.000
_cell.length_b   1.000
_cell.length_c   1.000
_cell.angle_alpha   90.00
_cell.angle_beta   90.00
_cell.angle_gamma   90.00
#
_symmetry.space_group_name_H-M   'P 1'
#
loop_
_entity.id
_entity.type
_entity.pdbx_description
1 polymer ?
#
loop_
_entity_poly.entity_id
_entity_poly.type
_entity_poly.pdbx_seq_one_letter_code
_entity_poly.pdbx_strand_id
1 'polypeptide(L)'
;MDECGLLILKIASARVEGHEMSLLPEEGELQQISARLLGVRIGMRRAANDFDRAPESIQLVCVSKNFPAATIRQALDAGQRVFGENRVQEAMAKWPELRQDFAGIELHLIGQLQSNKAAEAVATFDVIETVDRPKIASAIAAEIKAQRKAPKLLVQINTGAETQKAGILPGEADAFIGYCRNELGLDIAGLMCIPPVDQQASPHFALLARIAKQHGLAELSMGMSADYELAIQLGATHVRVGSAIFGSRS
;
A
#
# COMPACT_ATOMS: atom_id res chain seq x y z
N MET A 1 6.17 5.44 45.98
CA MET A 1 7.10 4.82 44.99
C MET A 1 6.33 3.64 44.42
N ASP A 2 5.88 3.81 43.19
CA ASP A 2 4.84 2.98 42.55
C ASP A 2 5.40 1.69 41.98
N GLU A 3 4.58 0.66 41.98
CA GLU A 3 4.91 -0.71 41.54
C GLU A 3 5.46 -0.81 40.10
N CYS A 4 5.41 0.25 39.33
CA CYS A 4 5.96 0.36 37.97
C CYS A 4 7.50 0.47 37.94
N GLY A 5 8.14 0.94 39.03
CA GLY A 5 9.59 1.07 39.16
C GLY A 5 10.33 -0.24 39.47
N LEU A 6 9.60 -1.25 39.98
CA LEU A 6 10.22 -2.53 40.38
C LEU A 6 10.28 -3.57 39.27
N LEU A 7 9.51 -3.38 38.19
CA LEU A 7 9.48 -4.31 37.04
C LEU A 7 10.67 -4.08 36.09
N ILE A 8 11.19 -2.87 36.02
CA ILE A 8 12.33 -2.51 35.15
C ILE A 8 13.67 -3.04 35.70
N LEU A 9 13.78 -3.23 37.02
CA LEU A 9 15.00 -3.67 37.69
C LEU A 9 15.16 -5.21 37.73
N LYS A 10 14.14 -6.00 37.41
CA LYS A 10 14.21 -7.47 37.40
C LYS A 10 14.59 -8.09 36.08
N ILE A 11 14.67 -7.31 34.98
CA ILE A 11 15.10 -7.81 33.66
C ILE A 11 16.63 -7.68 33.45
N ALA A 12 17.32 -6.99 34.34
CA ALA A 12 18.77 -6.71 34.19
C ALA A 12 19.72 -7.76 34.80
N SER A 13 19.27 -8.92 35.28
CA SER A 13 20.14 -9.88 35.98
C SER A 13 19.92 -11.36 35.60
N ALA A 14 19.80 -11.65 34.30
CA ALA A 14 19.97 -12.98 33.77
C ALA A 14 21.06 -12.96 32.67
N ARG A 15 22.33 -12.98 33.09
CA ARG A 15 23.42 -13.41 32.22
C ARG A 15 23.23 -14.91 31.96
N VAL A 16 22.95 -15.29 30.72
CA VAL A 16 23.16 -16.61 30.17
C VAL A 16 24.17 -16.48 29.03
N GLU A 17 25.25 -17.21 29.18
CA GLU A 17 26.41 -17.27 28.29
C GLU A 17 26.03 -17.84 26.91
N GLY A 18 26.57 -17.19 25.84
CA GLY A 18 26.96 -17.77 24.56
C GLY A 18 25.89 -18.45 23.72
N HIS A 19 25.31 -17.74 22.76
CA HIS A 19 25.12 -17.97 21.33
C HIS A 19 23.94 -17.11 20.80
N GLU A 20 24.14 -16.52 19.64
CA GLU A 20 23.11 -15.73 18.88
C GLU A 20 22.63 -14.38 19.45
N MET A 21 23.55 -13.44 19.52
CA MET A 21 23.21 -12.03 19.68
C MET A 21 23.46 -11.31 18.33
N SER A 22 22.60 -11.57 17.34
CA SER A 22 22.71 -10.92 16.01
C SER A 22 21.39 -10.72 15.26
N LEU A 23 20.24 -10.63 15.92
CA LEU A 23 18.96 -10.40 15.21
C LEU A 23 17.97 -9.46 15.92
N LEU A 24 18.38 -8.74 16.96
CA LEU A 24 17.54 -7.65 17.47
C LEU A 24 17.96 -6.36 16.77
N PRO A 25 17.02 -5.65 16.08
CA PRO A 25 17.32 -4.33 15.54
C PRO A 25 17.73 -3.41 16.69
N GLU A 26 18.79 -2.62 16.47
CA GLU A 26 19.26 -1.66 17.47
C GLU A 26 18.12 -0.71 17.86
N GLU A 27 17.98 -0.37 19.14
CA GLU A 27 16.95 0.56 19.65
C GLU A 27 16.89 1.89 18.85
N GLY A 28 18.00 2.30 18.25
CA GLY A 28 18.10 3.44 17.36
C GLY A 28 17.31 3.31 16.05
N GLU A 29 17.16 2.12 15.48
CA GLU A 29 16.38 1.90 14.26
C GLU A 29 14.87 1.91 14.52
N LEU A 30 14.44 1.35 15.66
CA LEU A 30 13.04 1.40 16.12
C LEU A 30 12.53 2.84 16.25
N GLN A 31 13.34 3.71 16.87
CA GLN A 31 13.00 5.13 17.00
C GLN A 31 12.97 5.85 15.65
N GLN A 32 13.77 5.42 14.68
CA GLN A 32 13.84 6.06 13.36
C GLN A 32 12.59 5.79 12.50
N ILE A 33 12.07 4.56 12.45
CA ILE A 33 10.86 4.25 11.65
C ILE A 33 9.64 4.97 12.22
N SER A 34 9.44 4.94 13.54
CA SER A 34 8.34 5.66 14.20
C SER A 34 8.40 7.17 13.94
N ALA A 35 9.59 7.78 14.03
CA ALA A 35 9.78 9.20 13.77
C ALA A 35 9.53 9.56 12.29
N ARG A 36 10.01 8.75 11.35
CA ARG A 36 9.78 8.94 9.91
C ARG A 36 8.30 8.77 9.55
N LEU A 37 7.63 7.77 10.12
CA LEU A 37 6.20 7.55 9.94
C LEU A 37 5.38 8.73 10.44
N LEU A 38 5.73 9.27 11.62
CA LEU A 38 5.10 10.48 12.16
C LEU A 38 5.34 11.68 11.25
N GLY A 39 6.56 11.86 10.73
CA GLY A 39 6.90 12.94 9.78
C GLY A 39 6.03 12.88 8.52
N VAL A 40 5.85 11.69 7.93
CA VAL A 40 4.97 11.49 6.76
C VAL A 40 3.52 11.84 7.11
N ARG A 41 3.00 11.39 8.25
CA ARG A 41 1.62 11.71 8.70
C ARG A 41 1.42 13.21 8.92
N ILE A 42 2.42 13.91 9.46
CA ILE A 42 2.39 15.38 9.60
C ILE A 42 2.34 16.05 8.22
N GLY A 43 3.19 15.63 7.26
CA GLY A 43 3.18 16.14 5.89
C GLY A 43 1.83 15.92 5.20
N MET A 44 1.26 14.70 5.31
CA MET A 44 -0.08 14.39 4.77
C MET A 44 -1.17 15.30 5.37
N ARG A 45 -1.17 15.49 6.70
CA ARG A 45 -2.15 16.36 7.37
C ARG A 45 -2.02 17.81 6.91
N ARG A 46 -0.79 18.32 6.79
CA ARG A 46 -0.53 19.67 6.26
C ARG A 46 -1.08 19.81 4.85
N ALA A 47 -0.69 18.89 3.93
CA ALA A 47 -1.15 18.92 2.54
C ALA A 47 -2.67 18.83 2.42
N ALA A 48 -3.34 18.06 3.29
CA ALA A 48 -4.80 17.98 3.33
C ALA A 48 -5.42 19.32 3.76
N ASN A 49 -4.95 19.89 4.87
CA ASN A 49 -5.46 21.16 5.41
C ASN A 49 -5.26 22.33 4.44
N ASP A 50 -4.12 22.37 3.72
CA ASP A 50 -3.81 23.42 2.73
C ASP A 50 -4.80 23.45 1.55
N PHE A 51 -5.59 22.37 1.37
CA PHE A 51 -6.57 22.20 0.29
C PHE A 51 -7.97 21.85 0.80
N ASP A 52 -8.30 22.26 2.03
CA ASP A 52 -9.62 22.09 2.67
C ASP A 52 -10.13 20.64 2.63
N ARG A 53 -9.21 19.66 2.72
CA ARG A 53 -9.53 18.23 2.79
C ARG A 53 -9.44 17.71 4.21
N ALA A 54 -10.37 16.85 4.59
CA ALA A 54 -10.28 16.13 5.87
C ALA A 54 -9.07 15.17 5.85
N PRO A 55 -8.10 15.29 6.76
CA PRO A 55 -6.92 14.40 6.79
C PRO A 55 -7.28 12.91 6.86
N GLU A 56 -8.40 12.57 7.48
CA GLU A 56 -8.92 11.22 7.66
C GLU A 56 -9.44 10.62 6.33
N SER A 57 -9.68 11.45 5.32
CA SER A 57 -10.05 11.00 3.96
C SER A 57 -8.88 10.45 3.15
N ILE A 58 -7.67 10.47 3.72
CA ILE A 58 -6.44 10.09 3.02
C ILE A 58 -5.74 8.98 3.81
N GLN A 59 -5.60 7.84 3.17
CA GLN A 59 -4.96 6.65 3.75
C GLN A 59 -3.49 6.57 3.35
N LEU A 60 -2.62 6.30 4.32
CA LEU A 60 -1.22 6.00 4.10
C LEU A 60 -1.04 4.50 3.86
N VAL A 61 -0.69 4.10 2.66
CA VAL A 61 -0.22 2.76 2.33
C VAL A 61 1.29 2.71 2.53
N CYS A 62 1.73 2.06 3.61
CA CYS A 62 3.14 1.92 3.96
C CYS A 62 3.78 0.81 3.11
N VAL A 63 4.66 1.17 2.16
CA VAL A 63 5.21 0.23 1.17
C VAL A 63 6.35 -0.57 1.77
N SER A 64 6.09 -1.84 2.11
CA SER A 64 6.97 -2.76 2.84
C SER A 64 7.68 -3.81 1.98
N LYS A 65 7.59 -3.65 0.64
CA LYS A 65 8.29 -4.55 -0.30
C LYS A 65 9.78 -4.62 -0.02
N ASN A 66 10.35 -5.85 -0.06
CA ASN A 66 11.76 -6.16 0.18
C ASN A 66 12.27 -5.85 1.61
N PHE A 67 11.39 -5.50 2.56
CA PHE A 67 11.76 -5.39 3.96
C PHE A 67 11.36 -6.65 4.72
N PRO A 68 12.20 -7.13 5.66
CA PRO A 68 11.90 -8.31 6.47
C PRO A 68 10.78 -8.03 7.48
N ALA A 69 10.12 -9.07 7.96
CA ALA A 69 9.02 -8.98 8.93
C ALA A 69 9.42 -8.19 10.20
N ALA A 70 10.67 -8.34 10.67
CA ALA A 70 11.17 -7.59 11.83
C ALA A 70 11.14 -6.07 11.65
N THR A 71 11.48 -5.58 10.45
CA THR A 71 11.40 -4.15 10.12
C THR A 71 9.94 -3.68 10.00
N ILE A 72 9.07 -4.51 9.41
CA ILE A 72 7.64 -4.19 9.27
C ILE A 72 6.97 -4.13 10.65
N ARG A 73 7.36 -4.99 11.58
CA ARG A 73 6.87 -5.02 12.96
C ARG A 73 7.04 -3.67 13.65
N GLN A 74 8.15 -2.96 13.41
CA GLN A 74 8.37 -1.63 13.97
C GLN A 74 7.31 -0.59 13.53
N ALA A 75 6.87 -0.65 12.25
CA ALA A 75 5.80 0.21 11.77
C ALA A 75 4.43 -0.21 12.33
N LEU A 76 4.20 -1.52 12.53
CA LEU A 76 3.01 -2.06 13.19
C LEU A 76 2.92 -1.61 14.65
N ASP A 77 4.04 -1.66 15.40
CA ASP A 77 4.17 -1.18 16.79
C ASP A 77 3.90 0.34 16.89
N ALA A 78 4.32 1.10 15.85
CA ALA A 78 3.99 2.52 15.72
C ALA A 78 2.53 2.80 15.27
N GLY A 79 1.66 1.77 15.24
CA GLY A 79 0.24 1.88 14.94
C GLY A 79 -0.09 1.93 13.46
N GLN A 80 0.84 1.64 12.54
CA GLN A 80 0.50 1.50 11.13
C GLN A 80 -0.24 0.19 10.89
N ARG A 81 -1.28 0.22 10.04
CA ARG A 81 -2.10 -0.97 9.75
C ARG A 81 -2.29 -1.24 8.26
N VAL A 82 -2.07 -0.26 7.40
CA VAL A 82 -2.24 -0.37 5.95
C VAL A 82 -0.89 -0.47 5.27
N PHE A 83 -0.66 -1.56 4.54
CA PHE A 83 0.63 -1.86 3.93
C PHE A 83 0.50 -2.24 2.46
N GLY A 84 1.56 -1.98 1.69
CA GLY A 84 1.62 -2.31 0.26
C GLY A 84 2.79 -3.24 -0.07
N GLU A 85 2.49 -4.31 -0.81
CA GLU A 85 3.46 -5.27 -1.31
C GLU A 85 3.45 -5.35 -2.83
N ASN A 86 4.61 -5.63 -3.42
CA ASN A 86 4.71 -5.76 -4.87
C ASN A 86 4.52 -7.18 -5.37
N ARG A 87 4.78 -8.18 -4.53
CA ARG A 87 4.83 -9.60 -4.93
C ARG A 87 4.00 -10.47 -4.01
N VAL A 88 3.15 -11.29 -4.62
CA VAL A 88 2.26 -12.21 -3.89
C VAL A 88 3.06 -13.17 -3.00
N GLN A 89 4.12 -13.79 -3.54
CA GLN A 89 4.93 -14.77 -2.79
C GLN A 89 5.61 -14.15 -1.56
N GLU A 90 6.12 -12.92 -1.72
CA GLU A 90 6.74 -12.18 -0.63
C GLU A 90 5.73 -11.87 0.47
N ALA A 91 4.53 -11.46 0.08
CA ALA A 91 3.45 -11.22 1.02
C ALA A 91 3.05 -12.49 1.78
N MET A 92 2.87 -13.61 1.05
CA MET A 92 2.51 -14.90 1.66
C MET A 92 3.55 -15.41 2.67
N ALA A 93 4.83 -15.07 2.48
CA ALA A 93 5.90 -15.47 3.40
C ALA A 93 5.95 -14.62 4.69
N LYS A 94 5.51 -13.37 4.66
CA LYS A 94 5.65 -12.41 5.78
C LYS A 94 4.36 -12.20 6.58
N TRP A 95 3.25 -12.01 5.89
CA TRP A 95 2.03 -11.48 6.50
C TRP A 95 1.20 -12.44 7.35
N PRO A 96 1.20 -13.78 7.13
CA PRO A 96 0.44 -14.68 8.00
C PRO A 96 0.85 -14.60 9.47
N GLU A 97 2.16 -14.55 9.77
CA GLU A 97 2.67 -14.39 11.13
C GLU A 97 2.33 -13.02 11.72
N LEU A 98 2.58 -11.94 10.95
CA LEU A 98 2.28 -10.59 11.39
C LEU A 98 0.79 -10.37 11.69
N ARG A 99 -0.10 -11.01 10.94
CA ARG A 99 -1.55 -10.93 11.17
C ARG A 99 -2.01 -11.70 12.40
N GLN A 100 -1.23 -12.67 12.89
CA GLN A 100 -1.52 -13.34 14.17
C GLN A 100 -1.25 -12.40 15.35
N ASP A 101 -0.20 -11.59 15.26
CA ASP A 101 0.23 -10.71 16.33
C ASP A 101 -0.48 -9.36 16.32
N PHE A 102 -0.91 -8.89 15.15
CA PHE A 102 -1.49 -7.56 14.97
C PHE A 102 -2.85 -7.63 14.26
N ALA A 103 -3.89 -7.17 14.94
CA ALA A 103 -5.22 -7.08 14.36
C ALA A 103 -5.38 -5.86 13.43
N GLY A 104 -6.34 -5.93 12.50
CA GLY A 104 -6.75 -4.80 11.67
C GLY A 104 -5.77 -4.44 10.55
N ILE A 105 -4.90 -5.37 10.14
CA ILE A 105 -4.01 -5.16 9.00
C ILE A 105 -4.81 -5.20 7.70
N GLU A 106 -4.66 -4.17 6.88
CA GLU A 106 -5.11 -4.09 5.49
C GLU A 106 -3.90 -4.16 4.56
N LEU A 107 -3.90 -5.14 3.67
CA LEU A 107 -2.78 -5.43 2.78
C LEU A 107 -3.15 -5.18 1.32
N HIS A 108 -2.41 -4.27 0.66
CA HIS A 108 -2.59 -3.89 -0.74
C HIS A 108 -1.57 -4.59 -1.63
N LEU A 109 -2.02 -5.17 -2.73
CA LEU A 109 -1.15 -5.53 -3.85
C LEU A 109 -0.98 -4.31 -4.75
N ILE A 110 0.23 -3.74 -4.77
CA ILE A 110 0.57 -2.53 -5.54
C ILE A 110 1.56 -2.81 -6.67
N GLY A 111 2.00 -4.05 -6.84
CA GLY A 111 2.83 -4.50 -7.94
C GLY A 111 2.05 -5.34 -8.95
N GLN A 112 2.61 -5.49 -10.16
CA GLN A 112 1.96 -6.19 -11.26
C GLN A 112 1.63 -7.64 -10.90
N LEU A 113 0.35 -8.04 -11.11
CA LEU A 113 -0.13 -9.39 -10.86
C LEU A 113 0.09 -10.28 -12.07
N GLN A 114 0.63 -11.48 -11.84
CA GLN A 114 0.66 -12.56 -12.82
C GLN A 114 -0.65 -13.37 -12.71
N SER A 115 -1.22 -13.77 -13.88
CA SER A 115 -2.52 -14.46 -13.90
C SER A 115 -2.53 -15.80 -13.15
N ASN A 116 -1.39 -16.52 -13.16
CA ASN A 116 -1.22 -17.77 -12.40
C ASN A 116 -1.07 -17.55 -10.88
N LYS A 117 -1.12 -16.30 -10.39
CA LYS A 117 -1.06 -15.91 -8.99
C LYS A 117 -2.34 -15.25 -8.50
N ALA A 118 -3.39 -15.26 -9.33
CA ALA A 118 -4.67 -14.64 -8.98
C ALA A 118 -5.32 -15.30 -7.75
N ALA A 119 -5.23 -16.63 -7.63
CA ALA A 119 -5.78 -17.36 -6.49
C ALA A 119 -5.14 -16.93 -5.17
N GLU A 120 -3.81 -16.93 -5.13
CA GLU A 120 -3.05 -16.51 -3.95
C GLU A 120 -3.24 -15.01 -3.65
N ALA A 121 -3.37 -14.18 -4.70
CA ALA A 121 -3.62 -12.76 -4.53
C ALA A 121 -4.97 -12.48 -3.89
N VAL A 122 -6.05 -13.10 -4.39
CA VAL A 122 -7.40 -12.98 -3.80
C VAL A 122 -7.43 -13.52 -2.38
N ALA A 123 -6.73 -14.61 -2.09
CA ALA A 123 -6.65 -15.17 -0.73
C ALA A 123 -5.92 -14.25 0.26
N THR A 124 -4.85 -13.55 -0.19
CA THR A 124 -3.90 -12.87 0.68
C THR A 124 -4.21 -11.39 0.90
N PHE A 125 -4.61 -10.68 -0.17
CA PHE A 125 -4.76 -9.23 -0.15
C PHE A 125 -6.19 -8.79 0.15
N ASP A 126 -6.31 -7.65 0.79
CA ASP A 126 -7.58 -6.97 1.05
C ASP A 126 -7.91 -5.99 -0.08
N VAL A 127 -6.87 -5.46 -0.74
CA VAL A 127 -6.98 -4.55 -1.89
C VAL A 127 -6.01 -5.00 -2.99
N ILE A 128 -6.47 -5.02 -4.24
CA ILE A 128 -5.64 -5.22 -5.44
C ILE A 128 -5.72 -3.97 -6.30
N GLU A 129 -4.62 -3.20 -6.35
CA GLU A 129 -4.58 -1.91 -7.04
C GLU A 129 -4.14 -2.01 -8.51
N THR A 130 -3.82 -3.21 -8.98
CA THR A 130 -3.12 -3.43 -10.25
C THR A 130 -3.94 -4.27 -11.24
N VAL A 131 -5.24 -4.01 -11.33
CA VAL A 131 -6.10 -4.58 -12.38
C VAL A 131 -5.78 -3.81 -13.68
N ASP A 132 -4.91 -4.37 -14.50
CA ASP A 132 -4.20 -3.66 -15.58
C ASP A 132 -4.44 -4.21 -17.00
N ARG A 133 -5.23 -5.27 -17.14
CA ARG A 133 -5.54 -5.92 -18.44
C ARG A 133 -6.66 -6.97 -18.33
N PRO A 134 -7.37 -7.31 -19.42
CA PRO A 134 -8.49 -8.25 -19.40
C PRO A 134 -8.17 -9.62 -18.79
N LYS A 135 -7.00 -10.18 -19.10
CA LYS A 135 -6.56 -11.48 -18.56
C LYS A 135 -6.47 -11.49 -17.03
N ILE A 136 -6.04 -10.39 -16.42
CA ILE A 136 -5.97 -10.26 -14.96
C ILE A 136 -7.35 -10.07 -14.37
N ALA A 137 -8.16 -9.19 -14.95
CA ALA A 137 -9.53 -8.97 -14.50
C ALA A 137 -10.34 -10.28 -14.49
N SER A 138 -10.28 -11.06 -15.59
CA SER A 138 -10.96 -12.36 -15.69
C SER A 138 -10.44 -13.39 -14.69
N ALA A 139 -9.13 -13.44 -14.44
CA ALA A 139 -8.54 -14.35 -13.45
C ALA A 139 -8.99 -13.99 -12.03
N ILE A 140 -8.99 -12.70 -11.68
CA ILE A 140 -9.47 -12.22 -10.37
C ILE A 140 -10.97 -12.54 -10.21
N ALA A 141 -11.80 -12.29 -11.23
CA ALA A 141 -13.24 -12.57 -11.18
C ALA A 141 -13.53 -14.06 -10.93
N ALA A 142 -12.79 -14.96 -11.61
CA ALA A 142 -12.91 -16.39 -11.40
C ALA A 142 -12.56 -16.79 -9.96
N GLU A 143 -11.49 -16.23 -9.40
CA GLU A 143 -11.03 -16.54 -8.05
C GLU A 143 -11.93 -15.96 -6.96
N ILE A 144 -12.46 -14.74 -7.13
CA ILE A 144 -13.47 -14.15 -6.24
C ILE A 144 -14.67 -15.08 -6.12
N LYS A 145 -15.16 -15.60 -7.27
CA LYS A 145 -16.28 -16.55 -7.31
C LYS A 145 -15.95 -17.88 -6.63
N ALA A 146 -14.75 -18.41 -6.89
CA ALA A 146 -14.31 -19.69 -6.35
C ALA A 146 -14.12 -19.65 -4.82
N GLN A 147 -13.47 -18.58 -4.33
CA GLN A 147 -13.10 -18.43 -2.91
C GLN A 147 -14.19 -17.76 -2.07
N ARG A 148 -15.19 -17.15 -2.70
CA ARG A 148 -16.22 -16.31 -2.03
C ARG A 148 -15.60 -15.19 -1.19
N LYS A 149 -14.46 -14.69 -1.63
CA LYS A 149 -13.72 -13.57 -1.03
C LYS A 149 -13.49 -12.51 -2.11
N ALA A 150 -13.93 -11.30 -1.88
CA ALA A 150 -13.79 -10.18 -2.80
C ALA A 150 -12.87 -9.10 -2.18
N PRO A 151 -11.59 -9.03 -2.57
CA PRO A 151 -10.76 -7.88 -2.26
C PRO A 151 -11.31 -6.64 -2.98
N LYS A 152 -11.07 -5.46 -2.42
CA LYS A 152 -11.32 -4.20 -3.11
C LYS A 152 -10.42 -4.10 -4.36
N LEU A 153 -10.95 -3.59 -5.47
CA LEU A 153 -10.24 -3.57 -6.75
C LEU A 153 -10.08 -2.14 -7.27
N LEU A 154 -8.85 -1.81 -7.67
CA LEU A 154 -8.55 -0.58 -8.41
C LEU A 154 -7.98 -0.93 -9.79
N VAL A 155 -8.41 -0.18 -10.81
CA VAL A 155 -7.84 -0.31 -12.15
C VAL A 155 -6.59 0.56 -12.25
N GLN A 156 -5.50 -0.03 -12.70
CA GLN A 156 -4.26 0.70 -12.96
C GLN A 156 -4.31 1.36 -14.33
N ILE A 157 -4.13 2.69 -14.36
CA ILE A 157 -4.06 3.49 -15.58
C ILE A 157 -2.60 3.86 -15.88
N ASN A 158 -2.14 3.59 -17.09
CA ASN A 158 -0.85 4.02 -17.61
C ASN A 158 -0.97 5.45 -18.15
N THR A 159 -0.95 6.42 -17.25
CA THR A 159 -1.18 7.83 -17.56
C THR A 159 -0.12 8.45 -18.47
N GLY A 160 1.08 7.85 -18.52
CA GLY A 160 2.17 8.30 -19.39
C GLY A 160 2.19 7.63 -20.76
N ALA A 161 1.31 6.67 -21.02
CA ALA A 161 1.27 5.85 -22.22
C ALA A 161 2.62 5.20 -22.57
N GLU A 162 3.41 4.83 -21.55
CA GLU A 162 4.72 4.20 -21.70
C GLU A 162 4.53 2.70 -22.01
N THR A 163 5.02 2.26 -23.18
CA THR A 163 4.82 0.87 -23.68
C THR A 163 5.38 -0.21 -22.77
N GLN A 164 6.39 0.10 -21.96
CA GLN A 164 7.05 -0.83 -21.02
C GLN A 164 6.38 -0.88 -19.65
N LYS A 165 5.41 0.02 -19.35
CA LYS A 165 4.71 0.06 -18.08
C LYS A 165 3.36 -0.64 -18.12
N ALA A 166 3.00 -1.25 -17.00
CA ALA A 166 1.69 -1.82 -16.78
C ALA A 166 0.61 -0.74 -16.68
N GLY A 167 -0.63 -1.12 -16.93
CA GLY A 167 -1.81 -0.24 -16.84
C GLY A 167 -2.52 -0.11 -18.17
N ILE A 168 -3.82 0.16 -18.08
CA ILE A 168 -4.68 0.45 -19.23
C ILE A 168 -4.35 1.86 -19.74
N LEU A 169 -4.32 2.03 -21.07
CA LEU A 169 -4.15 3.36 -21.64
C LEU A 169 -5.35 4.26 -21.31
N PRO A 170 -5.17 5.57 -21.11
CA PRO A 170 -6.27 6.48 -20.76
C PRO A 170 -7.45 6.44 -21.73
N GLY A 171 -7.17 6.29 -23.03
CA GLY A 171 -8.22 6.17 -24.06
C GLY A 171 -8.99 4.85 -24.06
N GLU A 172 -8.50 3.83 -23.37
CA GLU A 172 -9.13 2.51 -23.25
C GLU A 172 -9.84 2.32 -21.87
N ALA A 173 -9.70 3.30 -20.97
CA ALA A 173 -10.18 3.19 -19.58
C ALA A 173 -11.70 2.94 -19.53
N ASP A 174 -12.49 3.67 -20.33
CA ASP A 174 -13.96 3.55 -20.34
C ASP A 174 -14.39 2.12 -20.73
N ALA A 175 -13.83 1.59 -21.81
CA ALA A 175 -14.15 0.26 -22.30
C ALA A 175 -13.73 -0.82 -21.28
N PHE A 176 -12.55 -0.67 -20.67
CA PHE A 176 -12.03 -1.64 -19.72
C PHE A 176 -12.78 -1.63 -18.39
N ILE A 177 -13.11 -0.46 -17.83
CA ILE A 177 -13.93 -0.35 -16.62
C ILE A 177 -15.33 -0.92 -16.88
N GLY A 178 -15.91 -0.62 -18.05
CA GLY A 178 -17.18 -1.21 -18.49
C GLY A 178 -17.12 -2.73 -18.56
N TYR A 179 -16.07 -3.30 -19.15
CA TYR A 179 -15.81 -4.74 -19.19
C TYR A 179 -15.74 -5.35 -17.79
N CYS A 180 -14.96 -4.75 -16.90
CA CYS A 180 -14.83 -5.24 -15.52
C CYS A 180 -16.19 -5.29 -14.80
N ARG A 181 -16.98 -4.22 -14.91
CA ARG A 181 -18.26 -4.07 -14.19
C ARG A 181 -19.38 -4.91 -14.82
N ASN A 182 -19.57 -4.79 -16.14
CA ASN A 182 -20.76 -5.30 -16.80
C ASN A 182 -20.62 -6.75 -17.26
N GLU A 183 -19.42 -7.19 -17.65
CA GLU A 183 -19.20 -8.55 -18.15
C GLU A 183 -18.64 -9.47 -17.07
N LEU A 184 -17.74 -8.96 -16.21
CA LEU A 184 -17.12 -9.76 -15.15
C LEU A 184 -17.82 -9.61 -13.79
N GLY A 185 -18.70 -8.63 -13.61
CA GLY A 185 -19.37 -8.36 -12.33
C GLY A 185 -18.43 -7.91 -11.23
N LEU A 186 -17.29 -7.30 -11.57
CA LEU A 186 -16.33 -6.82 -10.60
C LEU A 186 -16.74 -5.45 -10.06
N ASP A 187 -16.67 -5.28 -8.74
CA ASP A 187 -16.82 -3.99 -8.09
C ASP A 187 -15.50 -3.23 -8.12
N ILE A 188 -15.40 -2.26 -9.02
CA ILE A 188 -14.23 -1.39 -9.15
C ILE A 188 -14.46 -0.16 -8.25
N ALA A 189 -13.67 -0.05 -7.19
CA ALA A 189 -13.76 1.03 -6.21
C ALA A 189 -13.01 2.29 -6.63
N GLY A 190 -11.96 2.15 -7.46
CA GLY A 190 -11.12 3.28 -7.79
C GLY A 190 -10.10 3.03 -8.89
N LEU A 191 -9.18 3.98 -9.00
CA LEU A 191 -8.09 3.95 -9.97
C LEU A 191 -6.73 4.09 -9.28
N MET A 192 -5.70 3.56 -9.92
CA MET A 192 -4.31 3.71 -9.50
C MET A 192 -3.45 4.19 -10.66
N CYS A 193 -2.45 5.03 -10.40
CA CYS A 193 -1.40 5.33 -11.37
C CYS A 193 -0.01 5.46 -10.75
N ILE A 194 0.99 5.30 -11.60
CA ILE A 194 2.41 5.59 -11.32
C ILE A 194 2.89 6.47 -12.49
N PRO A 195 3.01 7.80 -12.30
CA PRO A 195 3.49 8.70 -13.33
C PRO A 195 4.88 8.34 -13.86
N PRO A 196 5.26 8.76 -15.09
CA PRO A 196 6.63 8.71 -15.55
C PRO A 196 7.57 9.46 -14.61
N VAL A 197 8.77 8.89 -14.39
CA VAL A 197 9.75 9.45 -13.45
C VAL A 197 10.36 10.77 -13.95
N ASP A 198 10.43 10.92 -15.26
CA ASP A 198 11.01 12.06 -15.99
C ASP A 198 10.01 13.16 -16.32
N GLN A 199 8.75 13.03 -15.90
CA GLN A 199 7.66 13.98 -16.14
C GLN A 199 7.11 14.57 -14.85
N GLN A 200 6.47 15.73 -14.96
CA GLN A 200 5.74 16.31 -13.82
C GLN A 200 4.53 15.42 -13.47
N ALA A 201 4.38 15.09 -12.19
CA ALA A 201 3.32 14.19 -11.73
C ALA A 201 1.91 14.81 -11.80
N SER A 202 1.79 16.13 -11.67
CA SER A 202 0.48 16.82 -11.57
C SER A 202 -0.47 16.59 -12.75
N PRO A 203 -0.04 16.61 -14.04
CA PRO A 203 -0.96 16.31 -15.15
C PRO A 203 -1.49 14.87 -15.11
N HIS A 204 -0.67 13.92 -14.64
CA HIS A 204 -1.03 12.51 -14.51
C HIS A 204 -2.05 12.28 -13.40
N PHE A 205 -1.88 12.93 -12.25
CA PHE A 205 -2.83 12.89 -11.14
C PHE A 205 -4.18 13.52 -11.52
N ALA A 206 -4.14 14.69 -12.18
CA ALA A 206 -5.35 15.35 -12.69
C ALA A 206 -6.09 14.49 -13.73
N LEU A 207 -5.37 13.83 -14.63
CA LEU A 207 -5.93 12.90 -15.60
C LEU A 207 -6.61 11.71 -14.89
N LEU A 208 -5.96 11.09 -13.91
CA LEU A 208 -6.53 9.99 -13.13
C LEU A 208 -7.82 10.41 -12.41
N ALA A 209 -7.79 11.56 -11.74
CA ALA A 209 -8.95 12.11 -11.04
C ALA A 209 -10.13 12.40 -12.00
N ARG A 210 -9.85 12.90 -13.21
CA ARG A 210 -10.87 13.12 -14.24
C ARG A 210 -11.52 11.82 -14.69
N ILE A 211 -10.73 10.78 -14.98
CA ILE A 211 -11.26 9.46 -15.38
C ILE A 211 -12.10 8.87 -14.24
N ALA A 212 -11.61 8.91 -13.00
CA ALA A 212 -12.37 8.41 -11.86
C ALA A 212 -13.72 9.12 -11.69
N LYS A 213 -13.74 10.44 -11.82
CA LYS A 213 -14.99 11.25 -11.75
C LYS A 213 -15.99 10.85 -12.84
N GLN A 214 -15.54 10.59 -14.07
CA GLN A 214 -16.39 10.15 -15.17
C GLN A 214 -17.11 8.83 -14.88
N HIS A 215 -16.46 7.94 -14.13
CA HIS A 215 -17.00 6.63 -13.77
C HIS A 215 -17.62 6.55 -12.36
N GLY A 216 -17.71 7.66 -11.64
CA GLY A 216 -18.23 7.70 -10.27
C GLY A 216 -17.38 6.91 -9.30
N LEU A 217 -16.05 6.82 -9.54
CA LEU A 217 -15.09 6.12 -8.69
C LEU A 217 -14.57 7.05 -7.61
N ALA A 218 -14.60 6.58 -6.35
CA ALA A 218 -14.24 7.40 -5.20
C ALA A 218 -12.76 7.29 -4.81
N GLU A 219 -12.10 6.16 -5.11
CA GLU A 219 -10.75 5.90 -4.63
C GLU A 219 -9.68 6.21 -5.67
N LEU A 220 -8.66 6.98 -5.25
CA LEU A 220 -7.52 7.40 -6.06
C LEU A 220 -6.24 7.03 -5.34
N SER A 221 -5.58 5.94 -5.78
CA SER A 221 -4.27 5.55 -5.31
C SER A 221 -3.20 6.17 -6.20
N MET A 222 -2.58 7.24 -5.73
CA MET A 222 -1.55 7.99 -6.45
C MET A 222 -0.68 8.77 -5.47
N GLY A 223 0.55 9.09 -5.87
CA GLY A 223 1.54 9.72 -5.01
C GLY A 223 2.41 8.73 -4.25
N MET A 224 3.70 9.01 -4.26
CA MET A 224 4.76 8.24 -3.61
C MET A 224 5.62 9.15 -2.72
N SER A 225 6.74 8.65 -2.20
CA SER A 225 7.60 9.39 -1.26
C SER A 225 8.03 10.78 -1.73
N ALA A 226 8.14 11.01 -3.04
CA ALA A 226 8.59 12.28 -3.61
C ALA A 226 7.47 13.28 -3.94
N ASP A 227 6.22 12.79 -4.09
CA ASP A 227 5.13 13.57 -4.68
C ASP A 227 3.75 13.36 -3.99
N TYR A 228 3.72 12.69 -2.83
CA TYR A 228 2.46 12.39 -2.14
C TYR A 228 1.70 13.65 -1.69
N GLU A 229 2.40 14.73 -1.31
CA GLU A 229 1.77 15.98 -0.93
C GLU A 229 1.01 16.59 -2.12
N LEU A 230 1.65 16.61 -3.32
CA LEU A 230 1.01 17.04 -4.57
C LEU A 230 -0.18 16.14 -4.96
N ALA A 231 -0.04 14.82 -4.77
CA ALA A 231 -1.13 13.90 -5.04
C ALA A 231 -2.35 14.15 -4.13
N ILE A 232 -2.11 14.45 -2.85
CA ILE A 232 -3.16 14.83 -1.90
C ILE A 232 -3.90 16.07 -2.40
N GLN A 233 -3.19 17.10 -2.82
CA GLN A 233 -3.79 18.32 -3.39
C GLN A 233 -4.68 18.04 -4.60
N LEU A 234 -4.32 17.03 -5.39
CA LEU A 234 -5.04 16.65 -6.61
C LEU A 234 -6.07 15.52 -6.40
N GLY A 235 -6.42 15.22 -5.15
CA GLY A 235 -7.53 14.35 -4.81
C GLY A 235 -7.16 12.92 -4.40
N ALA A 236 -5.88 12.57 -4.20
CA ALA A 236 -5.51 11.24 -3.73
C ALA A 236 -6.27 10.87 -2.46
N THR A 237 -6.80 9.65 -2.41
CA THR A 237 -7.38 9.02 -1.22
C THR A 237 -6.40 8.02 -0.59
N HIS A 238 -5.45 7.52 -1.38
CA HIS A 238 -4.38 6.64 -0.95
C HIS A 238 -3.05 7.15 -1.46
N VAL A 239 -2.07 7.28 -0.57
CA VAL A 239 -0.68 7.61 -0.92
C VAL A 239 0.23 6.45 -0.51
N ARG A 240 1.19 6.08 -1.37
CA ARG A 240 2.05 4.89 -1.20
C ARG A 240 3.48 5.32 -0.87
N VAL A 241 3.83 5.28 0.40
CA VAL A 241 5.12 5.76 0.89
C VAL A 241 5.96 4.62 1.45
N GLY A 242 7.17 4.48 0.94
CA GLY A 242 8.12 3.43 1.36
C GLY A 242 9.45 4.01 1.83
N SER A 243 10.26 4.55 0.91
CA SER A 243 11.61 5.03 1.22
C SER A 243 11.67 6.16 2.25
N ALA A 244 10.66 7.01 2.33
CA ALA A 244 10.59 8.04 3.35
C ALA A 244 10.33 7.46 4.77
N ILE A 245 9.85 6.22 4.89
CA ILE A 245 9.58 5.55 6.16
C ILE A 245 10.71 4.57 6.51
N PHE A 246 11.00 3.62 5.62
CA PHE A 246 11.97 2.56 5.86
C PHE A 246 13.41 2.94 5.48
N GLY A 247 13.61 4.04 4.77
CA GLY A 247 14.92 4.45 4.26
C GLY A 247 15.21 3.91 2.85
N SER A 248 16.39 4.30 2.33
CA SER A 248 16.92 3.72 1.09
C SER A 248 17.36 2.28 1.35
N ARG A 249 17.15 1.43 0.37
CA ARG A 249 17.61 0.04 0.42
C ARG A 249 19.14 0.02 0.38
N SER A 250 19.75 -0.66 1.32
CA SER A 250 21.14 -1.09 1.23
C SER A 250 21.31 -2.21 0.20
#